data_7bff98767cb016436d10f1f4b325e952
#
_entry.id   7bff98767cb016436d10f1f4b325e952
#
_cell.length_a   1.000
_cell.length_b   1.000
_cell.length_c   1.000
_cell.angle_alpha   90.00
_cell.angle_beta   90.00
_cell.angle_gamma   90.00
#
_symmetry.space_group_name_H-M   'P 1'
#
loop_
_entity.id
_entity.type
_entity.pdbx_description
1 polymer ?
#
loop_
_entity_poly.entity_id
_entity_poly.type
_entity_poly.pdbx_seq_one_letter_code
_entity_poly.pdbx_strand_id
1 'polypeptide(L)'
;MKEKPKITATFIVTLICVVITLLINFLPFGETETERAIFFGAYYKAFVIAGEWFRMLTCGFVHVSVLHLFMNMFSLSILGKAMETSLGVRNYLILLLGSVIGGSVFLFCTSGNTVGVGLSGGLYGLLAAYVLLVAKAGALKIPQVRNGVLQTILINLFINFMPGVAWRAHFGGAITGLILILILKPDINNKNQRIHASVAFVLLLIGASGFCIRSSTINSSEMYLLTDLRVLKMEDSIGLHEHARHMASNLDKLYDVTYLEDMLEVKQ
;
A
#
# COMPACT_ATOMS: atom_id res chain seq x y z
N MET A 1 -13.10 18.38 34.64
CA MET A 1 -11.98 18.67 33.72
C MET A 1 -12.25 17.93 32.43
N LYS A 2 -12.41 18.62 31.28
CA LYS A 2 -12.50 17.96 29.97
C LYS A 2 -11.10 17.43 29.65
N GLU A 3 -10.93 16.12 29.51
CA GLU A 3 -9.67 15.55 29.03
C GLU A 3 -9.36 16.14 27.65
N LYS A 4 -8.10 16.57 27.48
CA LYS A 4 -7.64 17.03 26.15
C LYS A 4 -7.78 15.86 25.16
N PRO A 5 -8.30 16.10 23.95
CA PRO A 5 -8.43 15.05 22.95
C PRO A 5 -7.04 14.46 22.68
N LYS A 6 -6.88 13.16 22.93
CA LYS A 6 -5.65 12.43 22.61
C LYS A 6 -5.53 12.31 21.09
N ILE A 7 -4.40 12.76 20.53
CA ILE A 7 -4.07 12.56 19.13
C ILE A 7 -3.91 11.03 18.92
N THR A 8 -4.70 10.45 18.03
CA THR A 8 -4.69 9.01 17.71
C THR A 8 -3.76 8.73 16.53
N ALA A 9 -3.22 7.51 16.44
CA ALA A 9 -2.43 7.12 15.27
C ALA A 9 -3.28 7.14 13.98
N THR A 10 -4.56 6.78 14.08
CA THR A 10 -5.54 6.93 13.00
C THR A 10 -5.61 8.35 12.47
N PHE A 11 -5.63 9.36 13.36
CA PHE A 11 -5.64 10.78 12.96
C PHE A 11 -4.33 11.18 12.25
N ILE A 12 -3.18 10.73 12.76
CA ILE A 12 -1.86 11.03 12.14
C ILE A 12 -1.79 10.43 10.73
N VAL A 13 -2.18 9.17 10.56
CA VAL A 13 -2.22 8.51 9.24
C VAL A 13 -3.14 9.27 8.29
N THR A 14 -4.34 9.66 8.75
CA THR A 14 -5.27 10.48 7.96
C THR A 14 -4.63 11.79 7.52
N LEU A 15 -3.98 12.51 8.44
CA LEU A 15 -3.33 13.79 8.15
C LEU A 15 -2.23 13.64 7.09
N ILE A 16 -1.39 12.60 7.20
CA ILE A 16 -0.34 12.31 6.22
C ILE A 16 -0.95 12.06 4.83
N CYS A 17 -1.99 11.22 4.73
CA CYS A 17 -2.67 10.97 3.45
C CYS A 17 -3.26 12.25 2.84
N VAL A 18 -3.90 13.10 3.66
CA VAL A 18 -4.48 14.37 3.20
C VAL A 18 -3.38 15.31 2.69
N VAL A 19 -2.31 15.50 3.46
CA VAL A 19 -1.20 16.39 3.06
C VAL A 19 -0.57 15.92 1.75
N ILE A 20 -0.23 14.63 1.62
CA ILE A 20 0.37 14.10 0.39
C ILE A 20 -0.59 14.28 -0.80
N THR A 21 -1.88 14.02 -0.62
CA THR A 21 -2.87 14.21 -1.69
C THR A 21 -2.98 15.67 -2.11
N LEU A 22 -2.94 16.60 -1.18
CA LEU A 22 -2.92 18.03 -1.49
C LEU A 22 -1.66 18.41 -2.27
N LEU A 23 -0.50 17.92 -1.87
CA LEU A 23 0.75 18.16 -2.61
C LEU A 23 0.67 17.64 -4.05
N ILE A 24 0.18 16.42 -4.26
CA ILE A 24 0.02 15.82 -5.60
C ILE A 24 -0.90 16.68 -6.50
N ASN A 25 -1.99 17.21 -5.95
CA ASN A 25 -2.98 17.92 -6.75
C ASN A 25 -2.68 19.40 -6.97
N PHE A 26 -1.93 20.04 -6.07
CA PHE A 26 -1.72 21.50 -6.10
C PHE A 26 -0.29 21.93 -6.41
N LEU A 27 0.71 21.03 -6.36
CA LEU A 27 2.07 21.41 -6.75
C LEU A 27 2.18 21.54 -8.28
N PRO A 28 2.74 22.67 -8.78
CA PRO A 28 2.79 22.97 -10.20
C PRO A 28 4.00 22.34 -10.91
N PHE A 29 4.31 21.07 -10.64
CA PHE A 29 5.40 20.36 -11.33
C PHE A 29 4.99 18.94 -11.70
N GLY A 30 5.61 18.38 -12.76
CA GLY A 30 5.14 17.15 -13.41
C GLY A 30 3.92 17.40 -14.31
N GLU A 31 3.83 16.68 -15.41
CA GLU A 31 2.77 16.89 -16.39
C GLU A 31 1.48 16.16 -16.03
N THR A 32 1.59 15.00 -15.36
CA THR A 32 0.45 14.15 -15.02
C THR A 32 0.34 13.89 -13.51
N GLU A 33 -0.88 13.57 -13.05
CA GLU A 33 -1.09 13.13 -11.67
C GLU A 33 -0.33 11.84 -11.35
N THR A 34 -0.15 10.96 -12.33
CA THR A 34 0.60 9.71 -12.18
C THR A 34 2.08 9.97 -11.90
N GLU A 35 2.71 10.88 -12.64
CA GLU A 35 4.10 11.28 -12.41
C GLU A 35 4.29 11.87 -11.00
N ARG A 36 3.39 12.77 -10.60
CA ARG A 36 3.41 13.33 -9.25
C ARG A 36 3.20 12.26 -8.18
N ALA A 37 2.27 11.32 -8.40
CA ALA A 37 2.06 10.21 -7.48
C ALA A 37 3.30 9.33 -7.32
N ILE A 38 3.99 9.00 -8.42
CA ILE A 38 5.26 8.23 -8.39
C ILE A 38 6.32 9.03 -7.64
N PHE A 39 6.46 10.32 -7.92
CA PHE A 39 7.39 11.20 -7.22
C PHE A 39 7.14 11.23 -5.71
N PHE A 40 5.87 11.28 -5.26
CA PHE A 40 5.50 11.22 -3.84
C PHE A 40 5.46 9.81 -3.23
N GLY A 41 6.00 8.81 -3.91
CA GLY A 41 6.21 7.47 -3.35
C GLY A 41 5.09 6.47 -3.62
N ALA A 42 4.30 6.64 -4.69
CA ALA A 42 3.40 5.60 -5.19
C ALA A 42 4.18 4.31 -5.47
N TYR A 43 3.53 3.16 -5.28
CA TYR A 43 4.07 1.92 -5.79
C TYR A 43 4.20 2.01 -7.31
N TYR A 44 5.40 1.74 -7.82
CA TYR A 44 5.66 1.61 -9.24
C TYR A 44 6.68 0.49 -9.43
N LYS A 45 6.29 -0.57 -10.14
CA LYS A 45 7.04 -1.83 -10.17
C LYS A 45 8.46 -1.64 -10.68
N ALA A 46 8.65 -0.85 -11.74
CA ALA A 46 9.97 -0.56 -12.30
C ALA A 46 10.92 0.05 -11.26
N PHE A 47 10.46 1.08 -10.53
CA PHE A 47 11.25 1.75 -9.51
C PHE A 47 11.54 0.85 -8.31
N VAL A 48 10.59 -0.02 -7.94
CA VAL A 48 10.83 -1.04 -6.89
C VAL A 48 11.94 -1.99 -7.30
N ILE A 49 11.96 -2.46 -8.56
CA ILE A 49 13.03 -3.34 -9.07
C ILE A 49 14.35 -2.57 -9.18
N ALA A 50 14.31 -1.30 -9.57
CA ALA A 50 15.48 -0.43 -9.65
C ALA A 50 16.10 -0.07 -8.29
N GLY A 51 15.40 -0.40 -7.16
CA GLY A 51 15.97 -0.27 -5.80
C GLY A 51 15.08 0.46 -4.79
N GLU A 52 13.98 1.07 -5.19
CA GLU A 52 13.12 1.86 -4.29
C GLU A 52 12.05 1.00 -3.57
N TRP A 53 12.49 0.04 -2.77
CA TRP A 53 11.64 -0.88 -2.01
C TRP A 53 10.67 -0.18 -1.04
N PHE A 54 11.05 1.02 -0.56
CA PHE A 54 10.21 1.82 0.33
C PHE A 54 8.82 2.12 -0.27
N ARG A 55 8.69 2.13 -1.59
CA ARG A 55 7.43 2.34 -2.31
C ARG A 55 6.37 1.28 -1.99
N MET A 56 6.78 0.11 -1.54
CA MET A 56 5.84 -0.92 -1.07
C MET A 56 5.07 -0.49 0.19
N LEU A 57 5.60 0.47 0.95
CA LEU A 57 4.96 1.05 2.12
C LEU A 57 4.38 2.43 1.83
N THR A 58 5.16 3.32 1.19
CA THR A 58 4.78 4.72 1.01
C THR A 58 3.56 4.90 0.12
N CYS A 59 3.32 3.98 -0.82
CA CYS A 59 2.13 3.98 -1.68
C CYS A 59 0.81 4.01 -0.88
N GLY A 60 0.81 3.47 0.34
CA GLY A 60 -0.35 3.51 1.23
C GLY A 60 -0.79 4.92 1.63
N PHE A 61 0.10 5.89 1.56
CA PHE A 61 -0.20 7.29 1.91
C PHE A 61 -0.54 8.15 0.70
N VAL A 62 -0.31 7.65 -0.51
CA VAL A 62 -0.52 8.36 -1.78
C VAL A 62 -1.95 8.15 -2.27
N HIS A 63 -2.66 9.22 -2.63
CA HIS A 63 -3.97 9.17 -3.28
C HIS A 63 -4.01 10.21 -4.40
N VAL A 64 -4.48 9.81 -5.59
CA VAL A 64 -4.53 10.70 -6.76
C VAL A 64 -5.87 11.41 -6.92
N SER A 65 -6.97 10.87 -6.37
CA SER A 65 -8.28 11.50 -6.45
C SER A 65 -8.88 11.77 -5.07
N VAL A 66 -9.61 12.88 -4.97
CA VAL A 66 -10.32 13.27 -3.74
C VAL A 66 -11.33 12.21 -3.30
N LEU A 67 -12.03 11.59 -4.25
CA LEU A 67 -12.99 10.52 -3.93
C LEU A 67 -12.28 9.29 -3.35
N HIS A 68 -11.15 8.88 -3.94
CA HIS A 68 -10.35 7.76 -3.42
C HIS A 68 -9.84 8.05 -2.01
N LEU A 69 -9.29 9.25 -1.78
CA LEU A 69 -8.90 9.70 -0.44
C LEU A 69 -10.07 9.64 0.53
N PHE A 70 -11.22 10.23 0.17
CA PHE A 70 -12.41 10.28 1.02
C PHE A 70 -12.87 8.88 1.44
N MET A 71 -12.99 7.94 0.49
CA MET A 71 -13.42 6.57 0.78
C MET A 71 -12.44 5.84 1.71
N ASN A 72 -11.13 6.03 1.52
CA ASN A 72 -10.12 5.46 2.40
C ASN A 72 -10.18 6.08 3.80
N MET A 73 -10.25 7.41 3.92
CA MET A 73 -10.28 8.10 5.22
C MET A 73 -11.60 7.85 5.96
N PHE A 74 -12.71 7.73 5.25
CA PHE A 74 -13.98 7.32 5.84
C PHE A 74 -13.88 5.92 6.45
N SER A 75 -13.37 4.94 5.70
CA SER A 75 -13.15 3.58 6.18
C SER A 75 -12.16 3.54 7.36
N LEU A 76 -11.06 4.31 7.27
CA LEU A 76 -10.05 4.42 8.31
C LEU A 76 -10.63 5.03 9.60
N SER A 77 -11.51 6.04 9.49
CA SER A 77 -12.13 6.71 10.65
C SER A 77 -13.00 5.75 11.48
N ILE A 78 -13.62 4.77 10.84
CA ILE A 78 -14.49 3.77 11.50
C ILE A 78 -13.66 2.58 11.95
N LEU A 79 -13.04 1.90 11.01
CA LEU A 79 -12.34 0.64 11.23
C LEU A 79 -11.00 0.83 11.95
N GLY A 80 -10.23 1.86 11.55
CA GLY A 80 -8.95 2.19 12.16
C GLY A 80 -9.11 2.53 13.63
N LYS A 81 -10.10 3.39 13.96
CA LYS A 81 -10.38 3.78 15.35
C LYS A 81 -10.80 2.59 16.23
N ALA A 82 -11.64 1.69 15.69
CA ALA A 82 -12.04 0.48 16.40
C ALA A 82 -10.85 -0.45 16.65
N MET A 83 -10.00 -0.66 15.66
CA MET A 83 -8.83 -1.53 15.75
C MET A 83 -7.72 -0.93 16.61
N GLU A 84 -7.47 0.39 16.53
CA GLU A 84 -6.52 1.09 17.41
C GLU A 84 -6.92 0.96 18.87
N THR A 85 -8.21 1.11 19.19
CA THR A 85 -8.74 0.94 20.55
C THR A 85 -8.61 -0.51 21.03
N SER A 86 -8.88 -1.49 20.17
CA SER A 86 -8.86 -2.93 20.52
C SER A 86 -7.44 -3.51 20.66
N LEU A 87 -6.48 -3.04 19.86
CA LEU A 87 -5.14 -3.63 19.75
C LEU A 87 -4.05 -2.78 20.42
N GLY A 88 -4.35 -1.51 20.71
CA GLY A 88 -3.35 -0.49 21.03
C GLY A 88 -2.59 0.00 19.79
N VAL A 89 -1.99 1.18 19.91
CA VAL A 89 -1.35 1.90 18.78
C VAL A 89 -0.32 1.04 18.05
N ARG A 90 0.57 0.38 18.78
CA ARG A 90 1.66 -0.41 18.18
C ARG A 90 1.14 -1.55 17.29
N ASN A 91 0.26 -2.40 17.84
CA ASN A 91 -0.24 -3.56 17.11
C ASN A 91 -1.17 -3.14 15.95
N TYR A 92 -1.94 -2.07 16.14
CA TYR A 92 -2.73 -1.47 15.09
C TYR A 92 -1.87 -1.00 13.91
N LEU A 93 -0.79 -0.26 14.17
CA LEU A 93 0.12 0.20 13.12
C LEU A 93 0.84 -0.94 12.41
N ILE A 94 1.30 -1.96 13.16
CA ILE A 94 1.90 -3.17 12.55
C ILE A 94 0.88 -3.86 11.63
N LEU A 95 -0.36 -3.98 12.06
CA LEU A 95 -1.42 -4.61 11.27
C LEU A 95 -1.73 -3.78 10.01
N LEU A 96 -1.94 -2.47 10.15
CA LEU A 96 -2.27 -1.57 9.05
C LEU A 96 -1.13 -1.52 8.01
N LEU A 97 0.07 -1.14 8.45
CA LEU A 97 1.21 -0.93 7.57
C LEU A 97 1.77 -2.24 7.01
N GLY A 98 1.79 -3.30 7.81
CA GLY A 98 2.15 -4.64 7.36
C GLY A 98 1.19 -5.16 6.27
N SER A 99 -0.11 -4.83 6.38
CA SER A 99 -1.08 -5.19 5.34
C SER A 99 -0.94 -4.34 4.08
N VAL A 100 -0.49 -3.08 4.17
CA VAL A 100 -0.10 -2.28 2.99
C VAL A 100 1.05 -2.97 2.27
N ILE A 101 2.12 -3.33 3.00
CA ILE A 101 3.28 -4.03 2.42
C ILE A 101 2.85 -5.36 1.80
N GLY A 102 2.05 -6.18 2.50
CA GLY A 102 1.56 -7.46 1.96
C GLY A 102 0.73 -7.29 0.70
N GLY A 103 -0.10 -6.25 0.63
CA GLY A 103 -0.82 -5.86 -0.58
C GLY A 103 0.11 -5.51 -1.73
N SER A 104 1.14 -4.71 -1.46
CA SER A 104 2.14 -4.29 -2.45
C SER A 104 2.99 -5.46 -2.94
N VAL A 105 3.39 -6.38 -2.05
CA VAL A 105 4.10 -7.62 -2.42
C VAL A 105 3.23 -8.48 -3.34
N PHE A 106 1.95 -8.66 -3.01
CA PHE A 106 1.05 -9.44 -3.86
C PHE A 106 0.85 -8.78 -5.23
N LEU A 107 0.73 -7.45 -5.27
CA LEU A 107 0.67 -6.67 -6.51
C LEU A 107 1.96 -6.86 -7.33
N PHE A 108 3.12 -6.77 -6.70
CA PHE A 108 4.42 -7.00 -7.33
C PHE A 108 4.51 -8.37 -8.01
N CYS A 109 4.07 -9.41 -7.31
CA CYS A 109 4.16 -10.78 -7.80
C CYS A 109 3.13 -11.12 -8.90
N THR A 110 2.01 -10.39 -8.99
CA THR A 110 0.88 -10.78 -9.85
C THR A 110 0.56 -9.79 -10.96
N SER A 111 1.23 -8.63 -11.01
CA SER A 111 0.99 -7.59 -12.01
C SER A 111 2.23 -7.33 -12.86
N GLY A 112 2.02 -6.79 -14.06
CA GLY A 112 3.06 -6.21 -14.88
C GLY A 112 3.58 -4.88 -14.31
N ASN A 113 4.19 -4.04 -15.15
CA ASN A 113 4.56 -2.69 -14.75
C ASN A 113 3.30 -1.86 -14.51
N THR A 114 3.06 -1.49 -13.25
CA THR A 114 1.84 -0.81 -12.84
C THR A 114 2.12 0.14 -11.68
N VAL A 115 1.31 1.17 -11.59
CA VAL A 115 1.30 2.12 -10.48
C VAL A 115 0.20 1.73 -9.51
N GLY A 116 0.50 1.73 -8.20
CA GLY A 116 -0.45 1.45 -7.14
C GLY A 116 -0.42 2.55 -6.08
N VAL A 117 -1.60 2.96 -5.63
CA VAL A 117 -1.80 4.04 -4.66
C VAL A 117 -2.94 3.70 -3.70
N GLY A 118 -2.88 4.23 -2.49
CA GLY A 118 -3.97 4.18 -1.52
C GLY A 118 -3.74 3.25 -0.34
N LEU A 119 -4.34 3.63 0.78
CA LEU A 119 -4.27 2.90 2.05
C LEU A 119 -5.11 1.60 2.03
N SER A 120 -5.83 1.35 0.95
CA SER A 120 -6.85 0.31 0.86
C SER A 120 -6.33 -1.11 1.15
N GLY A 121 -5.11 -1.46 0.72
CA GLY A 121 -4.49 -2.74 1.09
C GLY A 121 -4.41 -2.93 2.61
N GLY A 122 -4.04 -1.88 3.34
CA GLY A 122 -4.06 -1.84 4.80
C GLY A 122 -5.46 -1.95 5.38
N LEU A 123 -6.44 -1.24 4.80
CA LEU A 123 -7.84 -1.27 5.23
C LEU A 123 -8.48 -2.64 5.03
N TYR A 124 -8.18 -3.34 3.94
CA TYR A 124 -8.61 -4.73 3.74
C TYR A 124 -7.99 -5.68 4.76
N GLY A 125 -6.74 -5.44 5.16
CA GLY A 125 -6.11 -6.18 6.26
C GLY A 125 -6.80 -5.92 7.60
N LEU A 126 -7.11 -4.65 7.92
CA LEU A 126 -7.90 -4.32 9.13
C LEU A 126 -9.30 -4.94 9.09
N LEU A 127 -9.98 -4.92 7.94
CA LEU A 127 -11.31 -5.51 7.78
C LEU A 127 -11.27 -7.02 8.01
N ALA A 128 -10.32 -7.72 7.39
CA ALA A 128 -10.17 -9.16 7.56
C ALA A 128 -9.87 -9.53 9.02
N ALA A 129 -8.99 -8.78 9.69
CA ALA A 129 -8.70 -8.94 11.10
C ALA A 129 -9.93 -8.65 11.99
N TYR A 130 -10.67 -7.59 11.71
CA TYR A 130 -11.91 -7.25 12.43
C TYR A 130 -12.95 -8.37 12.32
N VAL A 131 -13.20 -8.87 11.11
CA VAL A 131 -14.14 -9.98 10.88
C VAL A 131 -13.74 -11.21 11.69
N LEU A 132 -12.45 -11.56 11.72
CA LEU A 132 -11.95 -12.67 12.53
C LEU A 132 -12.17 -12.45 14.03
N LEU A 133 -11.90 -11.23 14.54
CA LEU A 133 -12.12 -10.89 15.95
C LEU A 133 -13.60 -11.02 16.34
N VAL A 134 -14.50 -10.47 15.52
CA VAL A 134 -15.96 -10.55 15.71
C VAL A 134 -16.45 -11.99 15.67
N ALA A 135 -15.92 -12.80 14.75
CA ALA A 135 -16.26 -14.23 14.66
C ALA A 135 -15.81 -15.00 15.90
N LYS A 136 -14.57 -14.80 16.36
CA LYS A 136 -14.02 -15.46 17.56
C LYS A 136 -14.70 -15.03 18.85
N ALA A 137 -15.16 -13.79 18.92
CA ALA A 137 -15.98 -13.31 20.04
C ALA A 137 -17.41 -13.87 20.04
N GLY A 138 -17.80 -14.64 19.00
CA GLY A 138 -19.16 -15.16 18.86
C GLY A 138 -20.20 -14.11 18.48
N ALA A 139 -19.79 -12.87 18.20
CA ALA A 139 -20.68 -11.75 17.91
C ALA A 139 -21.42 -11.89 16.56
N LEU A 140 -20.96 -12.74 15.66
CA LEU A 140 -21.68 -13.09 14.41
C LEU A 140 -23.01 -13.82 14.67
N LYS A 141 -23.24 -14.32 15.92
CA LYS A 141 -24.53 -14.88 16.33
C LYS A 141 -25.61 -13.78 16.48
N ILE A 142 -25.21 -12.52 16.65
CA ILE A 142 -26.08 -11.37 16.73
C ILE A 142 -26.47 -10.93 15.30
N PRO A 143 -27.74 -11.00 14.90
CA PRO A 143 -28.16 -10.73 13.50
C PRO A 143 -27.71 -9.37 12.98
N GLN A 144 -27.77 -8.32 13.79
CA GLN A 144 -27.38 -6.96 13.41
C GLN A 144 -25.88 -6.88 13.06
N VAL A 145 -25.03 -7.53 13.89
CA VAL A 145 -23.57 -7.57 13.67
C VAL A 145 -23.27 -8.36 12.40
N ARG A 146 -23.85 -9.56 12.27
CA ARG A 146 -23.67 -10.43 11.11
C ARG A 146 -24.07 -9.72 9.82
N ASN A 147 -25.23 -9.09 9.81
CA ASN A 147 -25.74 -8.40 8.61
C ASN A 147 -24.87 -7.20 8.24
N GLY A 148 -24.39 -6.42 9.23
CA GLY A 148 -23.43 -5.33 8.99
C GLY A 148 -22.10 -5.82 8.41
N VAL A 149 -21.55 -6.91 8.94
CA VAL A 149 -20.33 -7.53 8.40
C VAL A 149 -20.54 -8.02 6.97
N LEU A 150 -21.64 -8.75 6.70
CA LEU A 150 -21.96 -9.24 5.36
C LEU A 150 -22.15 -8.09 4.37
N GLN A 151 -22.87 -7.04 4.75
CA GLN A 151 -23.06 -5.85 3.90
C GLN A 151 -21.71 -5.19 3.59
N THR A 152 -20.82 -5.03 4.58
CA THR A 152 -19.50 -4.48 4.38
C THR A 152 -18.67 -5.32 3.42
N ILE A 153 -18.66 -6.65 3.59
CA ILE A 153 -17.96 -7.58 2.68
C ILE A 153 -18.51 -7.47 1.26
N LEU A 154 -19.83 -7.48 1.08
CA LEU A 154 -20.45 -7.42 -0.25
C LEU A 154 -20.13 -6.09 -0.96
N ILE A 155 -20.21 -4.96 -0.25
CA ILE A 155 -19.85 -3.65 -0.82
C ILE A 155 -18.40 -3.64 -1.26
N ASN A 156 -17.46 -4.11 -0.41
CA ASN A 156 -16.05 -4.16 -0.75
C ASN A 156 -15.75 -5.15 -1.88
N LEU A 157 -16.45 -6.28 -1.93
CA LEU A 157 -16.36 -7.23 -3.05
C LEU A 157 -16.80 -6.55 -4.36
N PHE A 158 -17.92 -5.84 -4.35
CA PHE A 158 -18.40 -5.10 -5.53
C PHE A 158 -17.41 -4.04 -6.01
N ILE A 159 -16.82 -3.27 -5.08
CA ILE A 159 -15.80 -2.26 -5.40
C ILE A 159 -14.61 -2.89 -6.13
N ASN A 160 -14.22 -4.12 -5.80
CA ASN A 160 -13.10 -4.81 -6.45
C ASN A 160 -13.31 -5.11 -7.96
N PHE A 161 -14.56 -5.08 -8.44
CA PHE A 161 -14.87 -5.23 -9.86
C PHE A 161 -14.86 -3.92 -10.62
N MET A 162 -14.70 -2.77 -9.94
CA MET A 162 -14.65 -1.47 -10.62
C MET A 162 -13.31 -1.28 -11.36
N PRO A 163 -13.33 -0.67 -12.56
CA PRO A 163 -12.10 -0.35 -13.29
C PRO A 163 -11.15 0.51 -12.46
N GLY A 164 -9.85 0.24 -12.57
CA GLY A 164 -8.81 0.99 -11.85
C GLY A 164 -8.62 0.58 -10.39
N VAL A 165 -9.42 -0.34 -9.85
CA VAL A 165 -9.24 -0.84 -8.49
C VAL A 165 -8.17 -1.93 -8.45
N ALA A 166 -7.18 -1.74 -7.57
CA ALA A 166 -6.07 -2.67 -7.36
C ALA A 166 -6.50 -3.87 -6.48
N TRP A 167 -7.48 -4.67 -6.95
CA TRP A 167 -8.02 -5.81 -6.19
C TRP A 167 -6.94 -6.79 -5.70
N ARG A 168 -5.82 -6.92 -6.44
CA ARG A 168 -4.68 -7.74 -6.03
C ARG A 168 -4.04 -7.23 -4.74
N ALA A 169 -3.87 -5.91 -4.62
CA ALA A 169 -3.37 -5.30 -3.39
C ALA A 169 -4.35 -5.49 -2.22
N HIS A 170 -5.66 -5.41 -2.48
CA HIS A 170 -6.70 -5.67 -1.47
C HIS A 170 -6.63 -7.12 -0.96
N PHE A 171 -6.53 -8.08 -1.86
CA PHE A 171 -6.44 -9.50 -1.52
C PHE A 171 -5.17 -9.82 -0.73
N GLY A 172 -4.01 -9.34 -1.19
CA GLY A 172 -2.73 -9.48 -0.48
C GLY A 172 -2.77 -8.85 0.92
N GLY A 173 -3.36 -7.66 1.04
CA GLY A 173 -3.56 -6.98 2.32
C GLY A 173 -4.47 -7.76 3.27
N ALA A 174 -5.58 -8.31 2.77
CA ALA A 174 -6.50 -9.12 3.57
C ALA A 174 -5.84 -10.40 4.11
N ILE A 175 -5.11 -11.13 3.28
CA ILE A 175 -4.37 -12.34 3.70
C ILE A 175 -3.33 -11.97 4.77
N THR A 176 -2.54 -10.92 4.53
CA THR A 176 -1.52 -10.47 5.47
C THR A 176 -2.15 -10.04 6.79
N GLY A 177 -3.27 -9.32 6.75
CA GLY A 177 -4.00 -8.90 7.95
C GLY A 177 -4.51 -10.08 8.77
N LEU A 178 -5.04 -11.14 8.13
CA LEU A 178 -5.45 -12.37 8.80
C LEU A 178 -4.27 -13.06 9.50
N ILE A 179 -3.12 -13.14 8.85
CA ILE A 179 -1.93 -13.75 9.44
C ILE A 179 -1.42 -12.92 10.60
N LEU A 180 -1.30 -11.60 10.42
CA LEU A 180 -0.78 -10.70 11.45
C LEU A 180 -1.67 -10.67 12.70
N ILE A 181 -2.99 -10.64 12.57
CA ILE A 181 -3.87 -10.63 13.76
C ILE A 181 -3.76 -11.91 14.58
N LEU A 182 -3.51 -13.06 13.95
CA LEU A 182 -3.25 -14.31 14.64
C LEU A 182 -1.95 -14.28 15.45
N ILE A 183 -0.97 -13.50 15.02
CA ILE A 183 0.31 -13.33 15.70
C ILE A 183 0.20 -12.27 16.81
N LEU A 184 -0.43 -11.14 16.52
CA LEU A 184 -0.46 -9.95 17.37
C LEU A 184 -1.41 -10.06 18.56
N LYS A 185 -2.46 -10.90 18.48
CA LYS A 185 -3.45 -11.06 19.55
C LYS A 185 -3.47 -12.50 20.07
N PRO A 186 -2.54 -12.85 20.97
CA PRO A 186 -2.41 -14.21 21.50
C PRO A 186 -3.63 -14.67 22.31
N ASP A 187 -4.40 -13.75 22.90
CA ASP A 187 -5.56 -14.06 23.75
C ASP A 187 -6.68 -14.79 23.02
N ILE A 188 -6.74 -14.62 21.67
CA ILE A 188 -7.75 -15.27 20.83
C ILE A 188 -7.25 -16.56 20.19
N ASN A 189 -5.98 -16.92 20.39
CA ASN A 189 -5.33 -18.03 19.72
C ASN A 189 -4.59 -18.93 20.71
N ASN A 190 -4.61 -20.24 20.46
CA ASN A 190 -3.71 -21.13 21.17
C ASN A 190 -2.27 -21.03 20.59
N LYS A 191 -1.29 -21.57 21.35
CA LYS A 191 0.14 -21.56 20.96
C LYS A 191 0.36 -22.14 19.56
N ASN A 192 -0.35 -23.22 19.22
CA ASN A 192 -0.19 -23.89 17.92
C ASN A 192 -0.68 -23.00 16.76
N GLN A 193 -1.82 -22.31 16.91
CA GLN A 193 -2.32 -21.39 15.88
C GLN A 193 -1.33 -20.25 15.61
N ARG A 194 -0.68 -19.72 16.66
CA ARG A 194 0.37 -18.69 16.50
C ARG A 194 1.58 -19.22 15.74
N ILE A 195 2.04 -20.43 16.09
CA ILE A 195 3.18 -21.06 15.40
C ILE A 195 2.83 -21.27 13.93
N HIS A 196 1.65 -21.84 13.63
CA HIS A 196 1.23 -22.05 12.23
C HIS A 196 1.11 -20.73 11.46
N ALA A 197 0.57 -19.66 12.07
CA ALA A 197 0.49 -18.35 11.44
C ALA A 197 1.88 -17.74 11.18
N SER A 198 2.81 -17.89 12.14
CA SER A 198 4.19 -17.41 11.96
C SER A 198 4.92 -18.18 10.87
N VAL A 199 4.77 -19.50 10.83
CA VAL A 199 5.32 -20.35 9.75
C VAL A 199 4.73 -19.99 8.41
N ALA A 200 3.39 -19.84 8.31
CA ALA A 200 2.72 -19.40 7.09
C ALA A 200 3.21 -18.04 6.61
N PHE A 201 3.45 -17.10 7.52
CA PHE A 201 3.99 -15.79 7.19
C PHE A 201 5.41 -15.87 6.63
N VAL A 202 6.28 -16.67 7.25
CA VAL A 202 7.66 -16.89 6.77
C VAL A 202 7.65 -17.57 5.40
N LEU A 203 6.82 -18.62 5.20
CA LEU A 203 6.70 -19.30 3.91
C LEU A 203 6.16 -18.35 2.82
N LEU A 204 5.22 -17.47 3.16
CA LEU A 204 4.69 -16.46 2.25
C LEU A 204 5.80 -15.46 1.86
N LEU A 205 6.62 -15.02 2.80
CA LEU A 205 7.75 -14.14 2.51
C LEU A 205 8.80 -14.83 1.61
N ILE A 206 9.15 -16.09 1.89
CA ILE A 206 10.10 -16.88 1.06
C ILE A 206 9.53 -17.08 -0.33
N GLY A 207 8.28 -17.51 -0.44
CA GLY A 207 7.59 -17.71 -1.73
C GLY A 207 7.48 -16.43 -2.53
N ALA A 208 7.11 -15.32 -1.90
CA ALA A 208 7.07 -14.01 -2.51
C ALA A 208 8.46 -13.58 -3.00
N SER A 209 9.51 -13.75 -2.18
CA SER A 209 10.88 -13.40 -2.56
C SER A 209 11.37 -14.21 -3.77
N GLY A 210 11.14 -15.52 -3.77
CA GLY A 210 11.52 -16.40 -4.90
C GLY A 210 10.74 -16.04 -6.19
N PHE A 211 9.46 -15.75 -6.06
CA PHE A 211 8.63 -15.33 -7.20
C PHE A 211 8.98 -13.92 -7.68
N CYS A 212 9.34 -13.01 -6.77
CA CYS A 212 9.81 -11.67 -7.10
C CYS A 212 11.09 -11.70 -7.95
N ILE A 213 12.05 -12.54 -7.61
CA ILE A 213 13.28 -12.74 -8.41
C ILE A 213 12.93 -13.21 -9.84
N ARG A 214 11.97 -14.12 -9.97
CA ARG A 214 11.55 -14.65 -11.27
C ARG A 214 10.72 -13.65 -12.09
N SER A 215 9.97 -12.76 -11.45
CA SER A 215 9.08 -11.77 -12.12
C SER A 215 9.72 -10.39 -12.28
N SER A 216 11.03 -10.27 -12.08
CA SER A 216 11.78 -9.01 -12.19
C SER A 216 12.00 -8.52 -13.63
N THR A 217 11.59 -9.29 -14.64
CA THR A 217 11.62 -8.83 -16.03
C THR A 217 10.40 -7.97 -16.34
N ILE A 218 10.63 -6.75 -16.79
CA ILE A 218 9.60 -5.83 -17.27
C ILE A 218 9.90 -5.50 -18.71
N ASN A 219 8.90 -5.58 -19.57
CA ASN A 219 9.04 -5.08 -20.94
C ASN A 219 8.98 -3.55 -20.91
N SER A 220 9.98 -2.89 -21.50
CA SER A 220 9.96 -1.45 -21.72
C SER A 220 8.92 -1.09 -22.78
N SER A 221 8.28 0.07 -22.62
CA SER A 221 7.51 0.71 -23.68
C SER A 221 7.86 2.21 -23.67
N GLU A 222 7.70 2.88 -24.78
CA GLU A 222 7.96 4.33 -24.89
C GLU A 222 7.19 5.13 -23.83
N MET A 223 5.95 4.70 -23.51
CA MET A 223 5.13 5.35 -22.50
C MET A 223 5.74 5.24 -21.09
N TYR A 224 6.32 4.09 -20.73
CA TYR A 224 6.99 3.92 -19.45
C TYR A 224 8.27 4.74 -19.37
N LEU A 225 9.12 4.67 -20.40
CA LEU A 225 10.37 5.43 -20.47
C LEU A 225 10.12 6.94 -20.32
N LEU A 226 9.08 7.47 -20.97
CA LEU A 226 8.72 8.88 -20.85
C LEU A 226 8.29 9.25 -19.43
N THR A 227 7.45 8.41 -18.80
CA THR A 227 7.03 8.61 -17.40
C THR A 227 8.23 8.57 -16.45
N ASP A 228 9.11 7.58 -16.64
CA ASP A 228 10.32 7.42 -15.82
C ASP A 228 11.23 8.63 -15.95
N LEU A 229 11.52 9.07 -17.17
CA LEU A 229 12.34 10.26 -17.43
C LEU A 229 11.76 11.52 -16.78
N ARG A 230 10.45 11.72 -16.85
CA ARG A 230 9.80 12.88 -16.24
C ARG A 230 9.89 12.86 -14.72
N VAL A 231 9.67 11.70 -14.10
CA VAL A 231 9.83 11.55 -12.64
C VAL A 231 11.28 11.81 -12.23
N LEU A 232 12.26 11.24 -12.94
CA LEU A 232 13.68 11.46 -12.67
C LEU A 232 14.09 12.92 -12.85
N LYS A 233 13.55 13.63 -13.86
CA LYS A 233 13.75 15.08 -14.01
C LYS A 233 13.13 15.89 -12.89
N MET A 234 11.99 15.46 -12.33
CA MET A 234 11.41 16.09 -11.14
C MET A 234 12.35 15.95 -9.94
N GLU A 235 12.90 14.76 -9.71
CA GLU A 235 13.86 14.49 -8.64
C GLU A 235 15.14 15.32 -8.82
N ASP A 236 15.68 15.36 -10.04
CA ASP A 236 16.85 16.17 -10.39
C ASP A 236 16.60 17.67 -10.12
N SER A 237 15.43 18.18 -10.49
CA SER A 237 15.07 19.60 -10.33
C SER A 237 15.02 20.09 -8.88
N ILE A 238 14.82 19.18 -7.92
CA ILE A 238 14.81 19.50 -6.49
C ILE A 238 16.14 19.18 -5.79
N GLY A 239 17.19 18.87 -6.57
CA GLY A 239 18.55 18.64 -6.08
C GLY A 239 18.88 17.19 -5.73
N LEU A 240 18.05 16.21 -6.09
CA LEU A 240 18.32 14.78 -5.92
C LEU A 240 19.12 14.21 -7.12
N HIS A 241 20.10 14.95 -7.60
CA HIS A 241 20.87 14.64 -8.83
C HIS A 241 21.48 13.24 -8.83
N GLU A 242 22.21 12.88 -7.77
CA GLU A 242 22.88 11.57 -7.66
C GLU A 242 21.87 10.41 -7.60
N HIS A 243 20.73 10.63 -6.92
CA HIS A 243 19.67 9.65 -6.84
C HIS A 243 19.02 9.44 -8.21
N ALA A 244 18.65 10.51 -8.92
CA ALA A 244 18.04 10.44 -10.23
C ALA A 244 18.95 9.73 -11.25
N ARG A 245 20.27 10.01 -11.26
CA ARG A 245 21.24 9.32 -12.13
C ARG A 245 21.35 7.84 -11.79
N HIS A 246 21.47 7.50 -10.51
CA HIS A 246 21.54 6.10 -10.07
C HIS A 246 20.30 5.32 -10.50
N MET A 247 19.11 5.93 -10.34
CA MET A 247 17.85 5.33 -10.76
C MET A 247 17.77 5.20 -12.28
N ALA A 248 18.19 6.22 -13.05
CA ALA A 248 18.25 6.16 -14.50
C ALA A 248 19.10 4.97 -14.98
N SER A 249 20.33 4.85 -14.45
CA SER A 249 21.22 3.73 -14.78
C SER A 249 20.63 2.36 -14.44
N ASN A 250 19.91 2.23 -13.31
CA ASN A 250 19.25 0.97 -12.94
C ASN A 250 18.05 0.65 -13.84
N LEU A 251 17.28 1.66 -14.24
CA LEU A 251 16.14 1.49 -15.14
C LEU A 251 16.60 1.18 -16.57
N ASP A 252 17.67 1.82 -17.05
CA ASP A 252 18.27 1.51 -18.35
C ASP A 252 18.75 0.06 -18.43
N LYS A 253 19.41 -0.44 -17.37
CA LYS A 253 19.78 -1.87 -17.26
C LYS A 253 18.55 -2.78 -17.20
N LEU A 254 17.48 -2.37 -16.50
CA LEU A 254 16.25 -3.14 -16.37
C LEU A 254 15.53 -3.28 -17.71
N TYR A 255 15.55 -2.22 -18.52
CA TYR A 255 14.87 -2.16 -19.82
C TYR A 255 15.75 -2.56 -21.01
N ASP A 256 17.04 -2.79 -20.77
CA ASP A 256 18.06 -3.05 -21.82
C ASP A 256 18.14 -1.91 -22.84
N VAL A 257 18.23 -0.66 -22.33
CA VAL A 257 18.34 0.58 -23.09
C VAL A 257 19.44 1.48 -22.53
N THR A 258 19.80 2.55 -23.26
CA THR A 258 20.74 3.60 -22.81
C THR A 258 20.12 4.99 -22.98
N TYR A 259 18.86 5.13 -22.61
CA TYR A 259 18.07 6.32 -22.91
C TYR A 259 17.93 7.29 -21.74
N LEU A 260 17.68 6.77 -20.53
CA LEU A 260 17.31 7.61 -19.39
C LEU A 260 18.51 8.37 -18.83
N GLU A 261 19.68 7.71 -18.75
CA GLU A 261 20.91 8.33 -18.28
C GLU A 261 21.35 9.45 -19.24
N ASP A 262 21.40 9.16 -20.54
CA ASP A 262 21.76 10.14 -21.59
C ASP A 262 20.80 11.36 -21.57
N MET A 263 19.49 11.14 -21.43
CA MET A 263 18.48 12.20 -21.44
C MET A 263 18.42 13.04 -20.17
N LEU A 264 18.98 12.55 -19.06
CA LEU A 264 19.18 13.35 -17.85
C LEU A 264 20.40 14.27 -17.97
N GLU A 265 21.44 13.86 -18.71
CA GLU A 265 22.67 14.66 -18.91
C GLU A 265 22.49 15.79 -19.92
N VAL A 266 21.51 15.69 -20.82
CA VAL A 266 21.18 16.79 -21.76
C VAL A 266 20.61 17.95 -20.93
N LYS A 267 21.49 18.87 -20.54
CA LYS A 267 21.11 20.14 -19.89
C LYS A 267 20.14 20.89 -20.78
N GLN A 268 19.04 21.32 -20.18
CA GLN A 268 18.10 22.29 -20.73
C GLN A 268 18.80 23.59 -21.09
#